data_d0cfa43ab405d6b4d7a79c5d20382cc3
#
_entry.id   d0cfa43ab405d6b4d7a79c5d20382cc3
#
_cell.length_a   1.000
_cell.length_b   1.000
_cell.length_c   1.000
_cell.angle_alpha   90.00
_cell.angle_beta   90.00
_cell.angle_gamma   90.00
#
_symmetry.space_group_name_H-M   'P 1'
#
loop_
_entity.id
_entity.type
_entity.pdbx_description
1 polymer ?
#
loop_
_entity_poly.entity_id
_entity_poly.type
_entity_poly.pdbx_seq_one_letter_code
_entity_poly.pdbx_strand_id
1 'polypeptide(L)'
;MLTDAGYRVETYLFNPTMRLSDDCELNKQRLLHMEKIEFTEVVDDFVPPELEERDVVIDGLFGSGLNRPLTGGFAAMVRYINQSDATVVAIDIPSGLFGEDNRKNDPDAIIHADLTLTFGFPKLAFLLPENAEFVGEWKVLDILLHPEIIASTPTQFTLVTEEDIAAVFPVSYTHLRAHET
;
A
#
# COMPACT_ATOMS: atom_id res chain seq x y z
N MET A 1 3.73 -16.93 -9.86
CA MET A 1 4.37 -16.53 -8.57
C MET A 1 3.53 -16.98 -7.37
N LEU A 2 2.43 -16.31 -6.96
CA LEU A 2 1.62 -16.78 -5.82
C LEU A 2 0.97 -18.14 -6.11
N THR A 3 0.40 -18.33 -7.30
CA THR A 3 -0.13 -19.62 -7.75
C THR A 3 0.92 -20.72 -7.82
N ASP A 4 2.16 -20.40 -8.17
CA ASP A 4 3.27 -21.38 -8.18
C ASP A 4 3.72 -21.74 -6.76
N ALA A 5 3.49 -20.83 -5.80
CA ALA A 5 3.69 -21.07 -4.38
C ALA A 5 2.52 -21.84 -3.72
N GLY A 6 1.48 -22.21 -4.50
CA GLY A 6 0.35 -23.03 -4.04
C GLY A 6 -0.85 -22.25 -3.52
N TYR A 7 -0.86 -20.90 -3.64
CA TYR A 7 -2.01 -20.10 -3.26
C TYR A 7 -3.10 -20.15 -4.34
N ARG A 8 -4.36 -20.21 -3.91
CA ARG A 8 -5.50 -19.89 -4.78
C ARG A 8 -5.56 -18.37 -4.93
N VAL A 9 -5.59 -17.89 -6.16
CA VAL A 9 -5.58 -16.45 -6.46
C VAL A 9 -6.80 -16.10 -7.29
N GLU A 10 -7.58 -15.15 -6.79
CA GLU A 10 -8.68 -14.51 -7.50
C GLU A 10 -8.29 -13.05 -7.75
N THR A 11 -8.47 -12.58 -8.97
CA THR A 11 -8.10 -11.23 -9.36
C THR A 11 -9.30 -10.45 -9.87
N TYR A 12 -9.52 -9.29 -9.30
CA TYR A 12 -10.61 -8.40 -9.66
C TYR A 12 -10.06 -7.10 -10.23
N LEU A 13 -10.38 -6.81 -11.49
CA LEU A 13 -10.00 -5.58 -12.17
C LEU A 13 -11.21 -4.63 -12.22
N PHE A 14 -11.18 -3.56 -11.43
CA PHE A 14 -12.23 -2.55 -11.43
C PHE A 14 -12.03 -1.56 -12.58
N ASN A 15 -12.88 -1.65 -13.62
CA ASN A 15 -12.79 -0.85 -14.84
C ASN A 15 -14.16 -0.23 -15.22
N PRO A 16 -14.81 0.56 -14.34
CA PRO A 16 -16.15 1.12 -14.61
C PRO A 16 -16.15 2.11 -15.77
N THR A 17 -15.02 2.65 -16.16
CA THR A 17 -14.90 3.58 -17.30
C THR A 17 -14.61 2.88 -18.61
N MET A 18 -14.35 1.57 -18.59
CA MET A 18 -13.92 0.76 -19.74
C MET A 18 -12.66 1.34 -20.42
N ARG A 19 -11.79 1.99 -19.63
CA ARG A 19 -10.52 2.58 -20.09
C ARG A 19 -9.40 2.18 -19.15
N LEU A 20 -8.44 1.46 -19.69
CA LEU A 20 -7.22 1.07 -18.98
C LEU A 20 -6.04 1.86 -19.55
N SER A 21 -4.98 2.02 -18.76
CA SER A 21 -3.68 2.43 -19.31
C SER A 21 -3.08 1.29 -20.13
N ASP A 22 -2.17 1.61 -21.03
CA ASP A 22 -1.51 0.62 -21.90
C ASP A 22 -0.82 -0.47 -21.04
N ASP A 23 -0.18 -0.10 -19.94
CA ASP A 23 0.47 -1.04 -19.02
C ASP A 23 -0.55 -1.93 -18.30
N CYS A 24 -1.68 -1.38 -17.88
CA CYS A 24 -2.75 -2.16 -17.23
C CYS A 24 -3.36 -3.17 -18.23
N GLU A 25 -3.66 -2.74 -19.46
CA GLU A 25 -4.16 -3.62 -20.51
C GLU A 25 -3.15 -4.73 -20.84
N LEU A 26 -1.87 -4.40 -20.97
CA LEU A 26 -0.80 -5.38 -21.20
C LEU A 26 -0.75 -6.43 -20.07
N ASN A 27 -0.84 -5.99 -18.80
CA ASN A 27 -0.83 -6.90 -17.65
C ASN A 27 -2.10 -7.73 -17.56
N LYS A 28 -3.27 -7.16 -17.92
CA LYS A 28 -4.53 -7.91 -18.05
C LYS A 28 -4.37 -9.04 -19.07
N GLN A 29 -3.81 -8.75 -20.26
CA GLN A 29 -3.59 -9.77 -21.27
C GLN A 29 -2.63 -10.86 -20.79
N ARG A 30 -1.57 -10.51 -20.08
CA ARG A 30 -0.66 -11.48 -19.46
C ARG A 30 -1.38 -12.37 -18.46
N LEU A 31 -2.25 -11.78 -17.62
CA LEU A 31 -3.02 -12.50 -16.63
C LEU A 31 -4.00 -13.49 -17.26
N LEU A 32 -4.71 -13.08 -18.32
CA LEU A 32 -5.65 -13.94 -19.04
C LEU A 32 -5.00 -15.18 -19.68
N HIS A 33 -3.68 -15.13 -19.93
CA HIS A 33 -2.92 -16.30 -20.42
C HIS A 33 -2.47 -17.24 -19.28
N MET A 34 -2.75 -16.91 -18.02
CA MET A 34 -2.39 -17.72 -16.86
C MET A 34 -3.56 -18.64 -16.48
N GLU A 35 -3.50 -19.90 -16.86
CA GLU A 35 -4.60 -20.88 -16.69
C GLU A 35 -5.05 -21.15 -15.23
N LYS A 36 -4.27 -20.67 -14.23
CA LYS A 36 -4.47 -20.98 -12.80
C LYS A 36 -5.06 -19.83 -11.99
N ILE A 37 -5.49 -18.75 -12.63
CA ILE A 37 -5.97 -17.55 -11.95
C ILE A 37 -7.42 -17.32 -12.33
N GLU A 38 -8.27 -17.17 -11.34
CA GLU A 38 -9.64 -16.70 -11.54
C GLU A 38 -9.60 -15.18 -11.74
N PHE A 39 -10.08 -14.70 -12.89
CA PHE A 39 -10.06 -13.29 -13.25
C PHE A 39 -11.46 -12.77 -13.51
N THR A 40 -11.81 -11.67 -12.87
CA THR A 40 -13.07 -10.96 -13.05
C THR A 40 -12.81 -9.49 -13.37
N GLU A 41 -13.34 -9.00 -14.49
CA GLU A 41 -13.38 -7.57 -14.79
C GLU A 41 -14.70 -6.98 -14.34
N VAL A 42 -14.63 -6.02 -13.42
CA VAL A 42 -15.80 -5.35 -12.83
C VAL A 42 -16.02 -4.03 -13.56
N VAL A 43 -17.08 -3.94 -14.34
CA VAL A 43 -17.42 -2.76 -15.15
C VAL A 43 -18.68 -2.03 -14.65
N ASP A 44 -19.54 -2.73 -13.91
CA ASP A 44 -20.81 -2.24 -13.36
C ASP A 44 -21.11 -2.87 -12.00
N ASP A 45 -22.33 -3.27 -11.73
CA ASP A 45 -22.74 -3.90 -10.48
C ASP A 45 -21.93 -5.16 -10.21
N PHE A 46 -21.38 -5.23 -9.00
CA PHE A 46 -20.51 -6.31 -8.55
C PHE A 46 -20.92 -6.80 -7.17
N VAL A 47 -21.01 -8.11 -7.05
CA VAL A 47 -21.17 -8.78 -5.76
C VAL A 47 -19.80 -9.29 -5.33
N PRO A 48 -19.20 -8.71 -4.29
CA PRO A 48 -17.87 -9.15 -3.84
C PRO A 48 -17.93 -10.59 -3.31
N PRO A 49 -16.83 -11.35 -3.41
CA PRO A 49 -16.72 -12.65 -2.79
C PRO A 49 -16.82 -12.52 -1.27
N GLU A 50 -17.28 -13.55 -0.60
CA GLU A 50 -17.22 -13.64 0.86
C GLU A 50 -15.74 -13.74 1.30
N LEU A 51 -15.34 -12.89 2.24
CA LEU A 51 -13.97 -12.83 2.77
C LEU A 51 -13.95 -13.45 4.16
N GLU A 52 -13.02 -14.38 4.39
CA GLU A 52 -12.83 -15.06 5.66
C GLU A 52 -11.50 -14.63 6.32
N GLU A 53 -11.34 -14.87 7.62
CA GLU A 53 -10.11 -14.57 8.41
C GLU A 53 -8.83 -15.16 7.80
N ARG A 54 -8.94 -16.31 7.10
CA ARG A 54 -7.79 -16.95 6.44
C ARG A 54 -7.40 -16.33 5.10
N ASP A 55 -8.21 -15.43 4.57
CA ASP A 55 -7.97 -14.81 3.29
C ASP A 55 -7.00 -13.63 3.41
N VAL A 56 -6.27 -13.38 2.34
CA VAL A 56 -5.39 -12.22 2.21
C VAL A 56 -5.90 -11.38 1.05
N VAL A 57 -6.34 -10.17 1.36
CA VAL A 57 -6.72 -9.17 0.36
C VAL A 57 -5.47 -8.37 -0.03
N ILE A 58 -5.15 -8.35 -1.31
CA ILE A 58 -4.08 -7.50 -1.85
C ILE A 58 -4.74 -6.26 -2.46
N ASP A 59 -4.64 -5.13 -1.77
CA ASP A 59 -5.16 -3.86 -2.23
C ASP A 59 -4.20 -3.19 -3.22
N GLY A 60 -4.63 -3.06 -4.45
CA GLY A 60 -3.93 -2.37 -5.53
C GLY A 60 -4.88 -1.54 -6.37
N LEU A 61 -6.01 -1.04 -5.80
CA LEU A 61 -6.99 -0.26 -6.53
C LEU A 61 -6.45 1.12 -6.93
N PHE A 62 -5.77 1.81 -6.00
CA PHE A 62 -5.20 3.13 -6.23
C PHE A 62 -3.82 3.25 -5.59
N GLY A 63 -2.89 3.90 -6.30
CA GLY A 63 -1.57 4.27 -5.79
C GLY A 63 -1.51 5.72 -5.32
N SER A 64 -0.29 6.23 -5.14
CA SER A 64 0.01 7.58 -4.61
C SER A 64 -0.49 8.77 -5.45
N GLY A 65 -1.02 8.53 -6.64
CA GLY A 65 -1.60 9.58 -7.51
C GLY A 65 -3.01 10.03 -7.15
N LEU A 66 -3.64 9.43 -6.14
CA LEU A 66 -4.99 9.81 -5.71
C LEU A 66 -4.98 11.19 -5.03
N ASN A 67 -5.90 12.07 -5.43
CA ASN A 67 -5.98 13.45 -4.95
C ASN A 67 -7.40 13.91 -4.57
N ARG A 68 -8.34 12.99 -4.51
CA ARG A 68 -9.72 13.22 -4.09
C ARG A 68 -10.27 11.98 -3.39
N PRO A 69 -11.20 12.14 -2.42
CA PRO A 69 -11.79 11.02 -1.71
C PRO A 69 -12.45 10.01 -2.67
N LEU A 70 -12.38 8.75 -2.31
CA LEU A 70 -13.10 7.70 -3.04
C LEU A 70 -14.60 7.86 -2.85
N THR A 71 -15.37 7.56 -3.90
CA THR A 71 -16.81 7.63 -3.90
C THR A 71 -17.43 6.44 -4.66
N GLY A 72 -18.76 6.26 -4.54
CA GLY A 72 -19.47 5.23 -5.28
C GLY A 72 -18.99 3.82 -5.00
N GLY A 73 -18.86 3.00 -6.04
CA GLY A 73 -18.48 1.59 -5.93
C GLY A 73 -17.11 1.36 -5.31
N PHE A 74 -16.14 2.23 -5.54
CA PHE A 74 -14.80 2.12 -4.91
C PHE A 74 -14.88 2.33 -3.40
N ALA A 75 -15.59 3.36 -2.92
CA ALA A 75 -15.78 3.57 -1.49
C ALA A 75 -16.59 2.43 -0.85
N ALA A 76 -17.57 1.87 -1.55
CA ALA A 76 -18.32 0.71 -1.07
C ALA A 76 -17.43 -0.53 -0.93
N MET A 77 -16.53 -0.77 -1.90
CA MET A 77 -15.58 -1.87 -1.85
C MET A 77 -14.59 -1.71 -0.69
N VAL A 78 -14.06 -0.50 -0.48
CA VAL A 78 -13.17 -0.21 0.66
C VAL A 78 -13.87 -0.53 1.98
N ARG A 79 -15.10 -0.04 2.17
CA ARG A 79 -15.88 -0.34 3.40
C ARG A 79 -16.14 -1.84 3.57
N TYR A 80 -16.41 -2.54 2.47
CA TYR A 80 -16.61 -3.99 2.50
C TYR A 80 -15.35 -4.72 2.97
N ILE A 81 -14.19 -4.38 2.41
CA ILE A 81 -12.90 -4.96 2.81
C ILE A 81 -12.60 -4.65 4.28
N ASN A 82 -12.77 -3.39 4.73
CA ASN A 82 -12.52 -2.98 6.11
C ASN A 82 -13.47 -3.64 7.14
N GLN A 83 -14.62 -4.17 6.70
CA GLN A 83 -15.55 -4.90 7.57
C GLN A 83 -15.27 -6.39 7.65
N SER A 84 -14.35 -6.91 6.85
CA SER A 84 -13.96 -8.32 6.88
C SER A 84 -12.87 -8.56 7.92
N ASP A 85 -12.72 -9.84 8.31
CA ASP A 85 -11.62 -10.27 9.19
C ASP A 85 -10.38 -10.71 8.37
N ALA A 86 -10.36 -10.48 7.06
CA ALA A 86 -9.25 -10.83 6.19
C ALA A 86 -8.02 -9.95 6.44
N THR A 87 -6.83 -10.54 6.30
CA THR A 87 -5.57 -9.77 6.34
C THR A 87 -5.44 -8.90 5.10
N VAL A 88 -5.19 -7.61 5.26
CA VAL A 88 -5.10 -6.67 4.13
C VAL A 88 -3.65 -6.22 3.90
N VAL A 89 -3.16 -6.44 2.69
CA VAL A 89 -1.83 -5.99 2.25
C VAL A 89 -1.99 -4.94 1.15
N ALA A 90 -1.64 -3.69 1.46
CA ALA A 90 -1.69 -2.60 0.49
C ALA A 90 -0.40 -2.49 -0.33
N ILE A 91 -0.55 -2.27 -1.64
CA ILE A 91 0.55 -2.04 -2.56
C ILE A 91 0.72 -0.55 -2.79
N ASP A 92 1.91 -0.03 -2.54
CA ASP A 92 2.35 1.36 -2.61
C ASP A 92 1.76 2.25 -1.50
N ILE A 93 0.44 2.33 -1.40
CA ILE A 93 -0.30 3.13 -0.42
C ILE A 93 -1.71 2.52 -0.25
N PRO A 94 -2.27 2.46 0.95
CA PRO A 94 -3.65 2.03 1.13
C PRO A 94 -4.61 2.82 0.27
N SER A 95 -5.45 2.14 -0.50
CA SER A 95 -6.39 2.79 -1.42
C SER A 95 -7.32 3.73 -0.66
N GLY A 96 -7.44 4.94 -1.15
CA GLY A 96 -8.16 6.03 -0.49
C GLY A 96 -7.26 7.00 0.26
N LEU A 97 -6.11 6.59 0.79
CA LEU A 97 -5.17 7.46 1.48
C LEU A 97 -4.42 8.35 0.47
N PHE A 98 -4.30 9.65 0.77
CA PHE A 98 -3.43 10.56 0.01
C PHE A 98 -2.01 10.49 0.55
N GLY A 99 -1.01 10.68 -0.32
CA GLY A 99 0.39 10.59 0.05
C GLY A 99 0.88 11.66 1.05
N GLU A 100 0.12 12.73 1.24
CA GLU A 100 0.48 13.86 2.10
C GLU A 100 -0.67 14.22 3.05
N ASP A 101 -1.51 15.21 2.72
CA ASP A 101 -2.54 15.81 3.60
C ASP A 101 -3.89 15.11 3.45
N ASN A 102 -4.33 14.44 4.51
CA ASN A 102 -5.61 13.72 4.58
C ASN A 102 -6.71 14.45 5.39
N ARG A 103 -6.50 15.67 5.86
CA ARG A 103 -7.45 16.40 6.72
C ARG A 103 -8.84 16.64 6.09
N LYS A 104 -8.95 16.55 4.77
CA LYS A 104 -10.20 16.70 4.01
C LYS A 104 -10.63 15.41 3.32
N ASN A 105 -9.99 14.30 3.68
CA ASN A 105 -10.31 12.99 3.14
C ASN A 105 -11.51 12.38 3.87
N ASP A 106 -12.08 11.32 3.30
CA ASP A 106 -13.13 10.51 3.94
C ASP A 106 -12.49 9.27 4.57
N PRO A 107 -12.33 9.22 5.91
CA PRO A 107 -11.70 8.09 6.58
C PRO A 107 -12.42 6.77 6.35
N ASP A 108 -13.76 6.78 6.19
CA ASP A 108 -14.55 5.57 5.93
C ASP A 108 -14.33 5.00 4.51
N ALA A 109 -13.62 5.75 3.66
CA ALA A 109 -13.28 5.35 2.29
C ALA A 109 -11.77 5.16 2.09
N ILE A 110 -11.02 4.87 3.17
CA ILE A 110 -9.60 4.52 3.15
C ILE A 110 -9.46 3.07 3.61
N ILE A 111 -8.66 2.28 2.92
CA ILE A 111 -8.32 0.91 3.32
C ILE A 111 -7.55 0.95 4.66
N HIS A 112 -7.93 0.06 5.57
CA HIS A 112 -7.17 -0.26 6.78
C HIS A 112 -6.26 -1.46 6.46
N ALA A 113 -5.00 -1.20 6.17
CA ALA A 113 -4.05 -2.25 5.85
C ALA A 113 -3.36 -2.77 7.13
N ASP A 114 -3.14 -4.10 7.20
CA ASP A 114 -2.26 -4.70 8.19
C ASP A 114 -0.80 -4.50 7.81
N LEU A 115 -0.51 -4.51 6.50
CA LEU A 115 0.82 -4.30 5.94
C LEU A 115 0.74 -3.44 4.68
N THR A 116 1.58 -2.41 4.60
CA THR A 116 1.77 -1.61 3.37
C THR A 116 3.16 -1.84 2.78
N LEU A 117 3.21 -2.27 1.52
CA LEU A 117 4.45 -2.45 0.75
C LEU A 117 4.63 -1.25 -0.17
N THR A 118 5.36 -0.23 0.28
CA THR A 118 5.52 1.03 -0.46
C THR A 118 6.78 1.05 -1.32
N PHE A 119 6.75 1.78 -2.43
CA PHE A 119 7.83 1.81 -3.41
C PHE A 119 8.77 3.00 -3.22
N GLY A 120 10.08 2.74 -3.21
CA GLY A 120 11.16 3.71 -3.22
C GLY A 120 11.31 4.49 -1.92
N PHE A 121 10.26 5.19 -1.49
CA PHE A 121 10.26 6.02 -0.27
C PHE A 121 8.95 5.86 0.51
N PRO A 122 8.97 6.03 1.85
CA PRO A 122 7.75 6.17 2.62
C PRO A 122 7.04 7.45 2.20
N LYS A 123 5.70 7.41 2.14
CA LYS A 123 4.90 8.61 1.87
C LYS A 123 4.84 9.45 3.15
N LEU A 124 4.75 10.78 3.03
CA LEU A 124 4.66 11.67 4.19
C LEU A 124 3.49 11.28 5.11
N ALA A 125 2.37 10.88 4.52
CA ALA A 125 1.19 10.42 5.24
C ALA A 125 1.46 9.28 6.23
N PHE A 126 2.42 8.39 5.95
CA PHE A 126 2.76 7.25 6.82
C PHE A 126 3.41 7.66 8.14
N LEU A 127 4.03 8.84 8.16
CA LEU A 127 4.74 9.39 9.31
C LEU A 127 3.84 10.25 10.20
N LEU A 128 2.58 10.46 9.79
CA LEU A 128 1.60 11.23 10.53
C LEU A 128 0.74 10.30 11.40
N PRO A 129 0.74 10.49 12.74
CA PRO A 129 0.07 9.58 13.68
C PRO A 129 -1.40 9.34 13.38
N GLU A 130 -2.11 10.34 12.85
CA GLU A 130 -3.51 10.25 12.47
C GLU A 130 -3.82 9.26 11.35
N ASN A 131 -2.80 8.84 10.60
CA ASN A 131 -2.94 7.89 9.50
C ASN A 131 -2.45 6.47 9.86
N ALA A 132 -1.96 6.26 11.08
CA ALA A 132 -1.34 4.99 11.48
C ALA A 132 -2.31 3.80 11.34
N GLU A 133 -3.60 4.01 11.60
CA GLU A 133 -4.64 2.98 11.51
C GLU A 133 -4.89 2.51 10.07
N PHE A 134 -4.61 3.36 9.06
CA PHE A 134 -4.79 3.00 7.65
C PHE A 134 -3.58 2.28 7.09
N VAL A 135 -2.39 2.59 7.58
CA VAL A 135 -1.12 2.13 7.00
C VAL A 135 -0.66 0.80 7.56
N GLY A 136 -0.97 0.53 8.82
CA GLY A 136 -0.48 -0.64 9.55
C GLY A 136 1.05 -0.69 9.63
N GLU A 137 1.63 -1.89 9.62
CA GLU A 137 3.07 -2.06 9.42
C GLU A 137 3.42 -1.68 7.97
N TRP A 138 4.53 -0.98 7.75
CA TRP A 138 4.95 -0.66 6.39
C TRP A 138 6.40 -1.01 6.11
N LYS A 139 6.67 -1.38 4.85
CA LYS A 139 8.02 -1.72 4.35
C LYS A 139 8.27 -1.01 3.04
N VAL A 140 9.45 -0.41 2.93
CA VAL A 140 9.89 0.21 1.68
C VAL A 140 10.53 -0.85 0.80
N LEU A 141 10.02 -0.99 -0.41
CA LEU A 141 10.60 -1.84 -1.44
C LEU A 141 11.47 -0.99 -2.36
N ASP A 142 12.73 -1.41 -2.51
CA ASP A 142 13.63 -0.76 -3.45
C ASP A 142 13.19 -1.07 -4.90
N ILE A 143 12.97 -0.02 -5.66
CA ILE A 143 12.62 -0.09 -7.09
C ILE A 143 13.79 0.35 -7.97
N LEU A 144 15.00 0.35 -7.44
CA LEU A 144 16.25 0.66 -8.13
C LEU A 144 16.26 2.07 -8.76
N LEU A 145 15.78 3.06 -8.00
CA LEU A 145 15.88 4.47 -8.41
C LEU A 145 17.36 4.88 -8.48
N HIS A 146 17.70 5.69 -9.50
CA HIS A 146 19.09 6.11 -9.70
C HIS A 146 19.55 7.05 -8.57
N PRO A 147 20.66 6.75 -7.85
CA PRO A 147 21.08 7.52 -6.68
C PRO A 147 21.34 9.00 -6.96
N GLU A 148 21.90 9.34 -8.13
CA GLU A 148 22.14 10.73 -8.52
C GLU A 148 20.85 11.52 -8.71
N ILE A 149 19.80 10.88 -9.23
CA ILE A 149 18.47 11.50 -9.38
C ILE A 149 17.87 11.77 -7.98
N ILE A 150 17.97 10.81 -7.07
CA ILE A 150 17.54 10.99 -5.68
C ILE A 150 18.26 12.18 -5.05
N ALA A 151 19.61 12.20 -5.13
CA ALA A 151 20.43 13.25 -4.51
C ALA A 151 20.20 14.66 -5.13
N SER A 152 19.85 14.72 -6.42
CA SER A 152 19.65 15.99 -7.14
C SER A 152 18.20 16.49 -7.11
N THR A 153 17.24 15.67 -6.71
CA THR A 153 15.83 16.05 -6.67
C THR A 153 15.54 16.89 -5.43
N PRO A 154 15.11 18.16 -5.58
CA PRO A 154 14.79 18.99 -4.42
C PRO A 154 13.59 18.42 -3.67
N THR A 155 13.71 18.39 -2.34
CA THR A 155 12.64 17.95 -1.43
C THR A 155 12.48 18.95 -0.28
N GLN A 156 11.26 19.06 0.23
CA GLN A 156 10.96 19.86 1.42
C GLN A 156 11.04 19.03 2.71
N PHE A 157 11.07 17.70 2.59
CA PHE A 157 11.03 16.78 3.72
C PHE A 157 12.23 15.84 3.64
N THR A 158 12.83 15.58 4.79
CA THR A 158 13.91 14.60 4.94
C THR A 158 13.53 13.65 6.08
N LEU A 159 13.53 12.36 5.79
CA LEU A 159 13.38 11.34 6.82
C LEU A 159 14.73 11.19 7.54
N VAL A 160 14.72 11.41 8.84
CA VAL A 160 15.88 11.15 9.71
C VAL A 160 15.81 9.71 10.18
N THR A 161 16.83 8.92 9.85
CA THR A 161 16.93 7.51 10.19
C THR A 161 17.77 7.30 11.47
N GLU A 162 17.73 6.09 12.02
CA GLU A 162 18.61 5.72 13.13
C GLU A 162 20.10 5.85 12.76
N GLU A 163 20.45 5.58 11.50
CA GLU A 163 21.81 5.71 10.98
C GLU A 163 22.27 7.17 10.96
N ASP A 164 21.38 8.10 10.56
CA ASP A 164 21.66 9.53 10.60
C ASP A 164 21.90 10.00 12.05
N ILE A 165 21.10 9.52 13.00
CA ILE A 165 21.23 9.82 14.42
C ILE A 165 22.54 9.23 14.96
N ALA A 166 22.84 7.98 14.64
CA ALA A 166 24.07 7.31 15.09
C ALA A 166 25.34 7.99 14.55
N ALA A 167 25.29 8.55 13.34
CA ALA A 167 26.40 9.30 12.77
C ALA A 167 26.70 10.60 13.51
N VAL A 168 25.65 11.27 14.06
CA VAL A 168 25.79 12.53 14.81
C VAL A 168 26.08 12.28 16.30
N PHE A 169 25.48 11.23 16.86
CA PHE A 169 25.63 10.86 18.28
C PHE A 169 26.24 9.45 18.39
N PRO A 170 27.57 9.30 18.24
CA PRO A 170 28.19 8.02 18.48
C PRO A 170 28.00 7.63 19.95
N VAL A 171 27.14 6.62 20.19
CA VAL A 171 26.85 6.13 21.53
C VAL A 171 28.10 5.50 22.11
N SER A 172 28.75 6.20 23.06
CA SER A 172 29.82 5.62 23.87
C SER A 172 29.20 4.68 24.89
N TYR A 173 29.33 3.38 24.69
CA TYR A 173 28.87 2.32 25.61
C TYR A 173 29.56 2.28 26.97
N THR A 174 30.37 3.27 27.35
CA THR A 174 31.18 3.27 28.57
C THR A 174 30.40 3.56 29.86
N HIS A 175 29.15 3.96 29.82
CA HIS A 175 28.41 4.34 31.02
C HIS A 175 27.33 3.36 31.53
N LEU A 176 27.15 2.19 30.91
CA LEU A 176 26.17 1.20 31.34
C LEU A 176 26.70 0.07 32.25
N ARG A 177 27.96 0.16 32.75
CA ARG A 177 28.56 -0.85 33.66
C ARG A 177 28.77 -0.40 35.08
N ALA A 178 28.08 0.60 35.58
CA ALA A 178 28.38 1.15 36.90
C ALA A 178 27.29 0.90 37.98
N HIS A 179 26.38 -0.04 37.82
CA HIS A 179 25.43 -0.41 38.88
C HIS A 179 25.13 -1.91 38.92
N GLU A 180 26.15 -2.73 39.03
CA GLU A 180 26.04 -4.10 39.55
C GLU A 180 27.15 -4.29 40.62
N THR A 181 26.86 -3.87 41.86
CA THR A 181 27.46 -4.42 43.08
C THR A 181 26.37 -4.42 44.14
#